data_eac6ef23b080a24c47f8489d8bdcc933
#
_entry.id   eac6ef23b080a24c47f8489d8bdcc933
#
_cell.length_a   1.000
_cell.length_b   1.000
_cell.length_c   1.000
_cell.angle_alpha   90.00
_cell.angle_beta   90.00
_cell.angle_gamma   90.00
#
_symmetry.space_group_name_H-M   'P 1'
#
loop_
_entity.id
_entity.type
_entity.pdbx_description
1 polymer ?
#
loop_
_entity_poly.entity_id
_entity_poly.type
_entity_poly.pdbx_seq_one_letter_code
_entity_poly.pdbx_strand_id
1 'polypeptide(L)'
;MKIFYNYNITFLEPRGLIRLLQFIFAIFAFATACSGSSSVLLSNSRNNSISASWSYPYNLKNTQIISDNKPEKPISSANDVKPSAEFFVFTGVTSMLLSLGFAIVYVLMDQRYRNDERLPLIDFIVIIIWSIFWIAGSAAWAKGVSNIRTQTSWESIAKRSDFCSETLPCKEVYSGTYGSIIVSVIFGFLNFILWAGSAWFVYKETRLFKSGTAQQQQQQESSEQPSNFSNFGAPTIQQQSGIRSPNSMG
;
A
#
# COMPACT_ATOMS: atom_id res chain seq x y z
N MET A 1 1.90 -2.07 -36.58
CA MET A 1 1.07 -0.90 -36.28
C MET A 1 -0.14 -1.22 -35.38
N LYS A 2 -0.87 -2.33 -35.55
CA LYS A 2 -1.99 -2.74 -34.66
C LYS A 2 -1.58 -3.03 -33.19
N ILE A 3 -0.36 -3.53 -32.95
CA ILE A 3 0.14 -3.84 -31.61
C ILE A 3 0.30 -2.54 -30.79
N PHE A 4 0.91 -1.50 -31.36
CA PHE A 4 1.10 -0.20 -30.69
C PHE A 4 -0.22 0.53 -30.40
N TYR A 5 -1.24 0.34 -31.20
CA TYR A 5 -2.55 0.96 -30.98
C TYR A 5 -3.29 0.32 -29.78
N ASN A 6 -3.18 -0.99 -29.60
CA ASN A 6 -3.75 -1.68 -28.42
C ASN A 6 -3.06 -1.28 -27.10
N TYR A 7 -1.74 -1.04 -27.10
CA TYR A 7 -1.02 -0.60 -25.90
C TYR A 7 -1.54 0.73 -25.33
N ASN A 8 -1.80 1.70 -26.21
CA ASN A 8 -2.27 3.02 -25.77
C ASN A 8 -3.65 2.97 -25.10
N ILE A 9 -4.54 2.09 -25.52
CA ILE A 9 -5.88 1.94 -24.93
C ILE A 9 -5.80 1.25 -23.57
N THR A 10 -4.95 0.25 -23.43
CA THR A 10 -4.81 -0.54 -22.19
C THR A 10 -4.22 0.29 -21.04
N PHE A 11 -3.28 1.22 -21.32
CA PHE A 11 -2.75 2.14 -20.31
C PHE A 11 -3.70 3.30 -19.96
N LEU A 12 -4.66 3.62 -20.83
CA LEU A 12 -5.71 4.61 -20.56
C LEU A 12 -6.88 4.04 -19.75
N GLU A 13 -6.98 2.72 -19.63
CA GLU A 13 -7.91 2.11 -18.67
C GLU A 13 -7.50 2.44 -17.23
N PRO A 14 -8.44 2.75 -16.32
CA PRO A 14 -8.13 3.15 -14.93
C PRO A 14 -7.20 2.18 -14.20
N ARG A 15 -7.25 0.90 -14.55
CA ARG A 15 -6.39 -0.16 -13.96
C ARG A 15 -4.93 -0.03 -14.38
N GLY A 16 -4.66 0.19 -15.67
CA GLY A 16 -3.30 0.36 -16.18
C GLY A 16 -2.64 1.61 -15.60
N LEU A 17 -3.39 2.69 -15.51
CA LEU A 17 -2.92 3.95 -14.91
C LEU A 17 -2.54 3.79 -13.43
N ILE A 18 -3.38 3.10 -12.63
CA ILE A 18 -3.09 2.86 -11.23
C ILE A 18 -1.80 2.03 -11.07
N ARG A 19 -1.58 0.99 -11.89
CA ARG A 19 -0.34 0.19 -11.85
C ARG A 19 0.90 1.02 -12.19
N LEU A 20 0.79 1.91 -13.15
CA LEU A 20 1.86 2.83 -13.50
C LEU A 20 2.17 3.80 -12.34
N LEU A 21 1.14 4.35 -11.71
CA LEU A 21 1.31 5.23 -10.54
C LEU A 21 1.93 4.47 -9.36
N GLN A 22 1.49 3.24 -9.09
CA GLN A 22 2.10 2.38 -8.05
C GLN A 22 3.59 2.16 -8.31
N PHE A 23 3.97 1.89 -9.56
CA PHE A 23 5.37 1.73 -9.95
C PHE A 23 6.19 3.00 -9.69
N ILE A 24 5.71 4.15 -10.16
CA ILE A 24 6.42 5.43 -10.03
C ILE A 24 6.53 5.86 -8.56
N PHE A 25 5.44 5.80 -7.81
CA PHE A 25 5.46 6.21 -6.41
C PHE A 25 6.23 5.24 -5.50
N ALA A 26 6.30 3.95 -5.84
CA ALA A 26 7.17 3.02 -5.15
C ALA A 26 8.63 3.42 -5.30
N ILE A 27 9.07 3.80 -6.52
CA ILE A 27 10.43 4.28 -6.77
C ILE A 27 10.70 5.54 -5.95
N PHE A 28 9.81 6.53 -5.96
CA PHE A 28 10.00 7.73 -5.17
C PHE A 28 10.08 7.44 -3.67
N ALA A 29 9.25 6.53 -3.16
CA ALA A 29 9.26 6.16 -1.76
C ALA A 29 10.60 5.59 -1.31
N PHE A 30 11.10 4.53 -1.96
CA PHE A 30 12.35 3.92 -1.53
C PHE A 30 13.58 4.74 -1.93
N ALA A 31 13.57 5.42 -3.08
CA ALA A 31 14.71 6.23 -3.49
C ALA A 31 14.94 7.41 -2.54
N THR A 32 13.87 8.11 -2.14
CA THR A 32 13.98 9.20 -1.15
C THR A 32 14.35 8.70 0.25
N ALA A 33 13.93 7.50 0.63
CA ALA A 33 14.36 6.88 1.88
C ALA A 33 15.86 6.52 1.85
N CYS A 34 16.35 5.93 0.75
CA CYS A 34 17.76 5.55 0.60
C CYS A 34 18.69 6.75 0.42
N SER A 35 18.23 7.83 -0.20
CA SER A 35 19.03 9.04 -0.42
C SER A 35 19.12 9.93 0.82
N GLY A 36 18.39 9.63 1.87
CA GLY A 36 18.38 10.41 3.10
C GLY A 36 19.73 10.36 3.80
N SER A 37 20.41 11.48 3.85
CA SER A 37 21.66 11.67 4.60
C SER A 37 21.69 13.09 5.14
N SER A 38 22.27 13.26 6.30
CA SER A 38 22.46 14.59 6.88
C SER A 38 23.51 14.56 7.99
N SER A 39 23.84 15.73 8.50
CA SER A 39 24.79 15.89 9.59
C SER A 39 24.38 17.04 10.49
N VAL A 40 24.85 17.02 11.71
CA VAL A 40 24.78 18.16 12.66
C VAL A 40 26.20 18.55 13.01
N LEU A 41 26.44 19.86 13.06
CA LEU A 41 27.73 20.42 13.45
C LEU A 41 27.50 21.42 14.59
N LEU A 42 28.17 21.19 15.72
CA LEU A 42 28.18 22.09 16.85
C LEU A 42 29.59 22.63 17.08
N SER A 43 29.70 23.86 17.54
CA SER A 43 30.96 24.48 17.94
C SER A 43 30.85 25.03 19.36
N ASN A 44 31.91 24.92 20.12
CA ASN A 44 32.01 25.50 21.45
C ASN A 44 32.74 26.86 21.42
N SER A 45 32.74 27.55 22.55
CA SER A 45 33.40 28.87 22.70
C SER A 45 34.92 28.83 22.49
N ARG A 46 35.55 27.65 22.47
CA ARG A 46 36.99 27.47 22.22
C ARG A 46 37.28 27.16 20.75
N ASN A 47 36.29 27.26 19.89
CA ASN A 47 36.40 26.97 18.46
C ASN A 47 36.66 25.48 18.11
N ASN A 48 36.49 24.57 19.04
CA ASN A 48 36.47 23.14 18.79
C ASN A 48 35.10 22.77 18.23
N SER A 49 35.01 21.74 17.37
CA SER A 49 33.78 21.32 16.72
C SER A 49 33.49 19.85 16.96
N ILE A 50 32.21 19.53 17.09
CA ILE A 50 31.72 18.17 17.04
C ILE A 50 30.73 18.01 15.90
N SER A 51 30.80 16.85 15.25
CA SER A 51 29.92 16.50 14.13
C SER A 51 29.31 15.11 14.33
N ALA A 52 28.10 14.97 13.88
CA ALA A 52 27.44 13.67 13.79
C ALA A 52 26.74 13.59 12.43
N SER A 53 27.07 12.58 11.62
CA SER A 53 26.46 12.35 10.32
C SER A 53 25.74 11.02 10.30
N TRP A 54 24.63 10.97 9.60
CA TRP A 54 23.84 9.74 9.40
C TRP A 54 23.36 9.61 7.97
N SER A 55 23.23 8.38 7.55
CA SER A 55 22.75 8.02 6.21
C SER A 55 22.07 6.65 6.25
N TYR A 56 21.40 6.27 5.16
CA TYR A 56 20.87 4.92 5.02
C TYR A 56 21.97 3.87 5.27
N PRO A 57 21.70 2.80 6.02
CA PRO A 57 20.44 2.32 6.59
C PRO A 57 20.08 2.88 7.99
N TYR A 58 20.57 4.05 8.39
CA TYR A 58 20.23 4.75 9.64
C TYR A 58 20.60 3.96 10.91
N ASN A 59 21.78 3.38 10.91
CA ASN A 59 22.29 2.63 12.06
C ASN A 59 22.88 3.58 13.10
N LEU A 60 22.02 4.24 13.86
CA LEU A 60 22.41 5.24 14.85
C LEU A 60 23.22 4.66 16.02
N LYS A 61 23.17 3.34 16.24
CA LYS A 61 23.97 2.66 17.27
C LYS A 61 25.44 2.58 16.92
N ASN A 62 25.74 2.42 15.63
CA ASN A 62 27.11 2.30 15.14
C ASN A 62 27.68 3.63 14.63
N THR A 63 26.81 4.63 14.44
CA THR A 63 27.24 5.97 14.03
C THR A 63 27.75 6.74 15.23
N GLN A 64 28.98 7.19 15.17
CA GLN A 64 29.65 7.88 16.27
C GLN A 64 29.61 9.39 16.11
N ILE A 65 29.58 10.09 17.24
CA ILE A 65 29.83 11.52 17.30
C ILE A 65 31.35 11.71 17.20
N ILE A 66 31.78 12.60 16.33
CA ILE A 66 33.19 12.90 16.09
C ILE A 66 33.52 14.27 16.71
N SER A 67 34.46 14.30 17.66
CA SER A 67 34.99 15.49 18.26
C SER A 67 36.46 15.66 17.88
N ASP A 68 36.82 16.79 17.29
CA ASP A 68 38.22 17.09 16.87
C ASP A 68 38.90 15.92 16.15
N ASN A 69 38.19 15.27 15.20
CA ASN A 69 38.58 14.07 14.44
C ASN A 69 38.75 12.78 15.28
N LYS A 70 38.26 12.75 16.52
CA LYS A 70 38.24 11.53 17.35
C LYS A 70 36.81 11.04 17.54
N PRO A 71 36.56 9.74 17.40
CA PRO A 71 35.25 9.17 17.69
C PRO A 71 35.00 9.18 19.20
N GLU A 72 33.82 9.66 19.60
CA GLU A 72 33.37 9.65 20.98
C GLU A 72 32.30 8.57 21.23
N LYS A 73 31.09 8.99 21.48
CA LYS A 73 29.96 8.14 21.84
C LYS A 73 29.06 7.90 20.62
N PRO A 74 28.30 6.78 20.55
CA PRO A 74 27.34 6.56 19.50
C PRO A 74 26.21 7.57 19.57
N ILE A 75 25.60 7.89 18.42
CA ILE A 75 24.46 8.82 18.32
C ILE A 75 23.28 8.30 19.13
N SER A 76 23.03 6.99 19.14
CA SER A 76 21.96 6.38 19.94
C SER A 76 22.42 5.07 20.54
N SER A 77 22.11 4.86 21.80
CA SER A 77 22.37 3.59 22.50
C SER A 77 21.14 2.67 22.55
N ALA A 78 19.93 3.22 22.44
CA ALA A 78 18.70 2.50 22.76
C ALA A 78 17.85 2.12 21.56
N ASN A 79 17.76 2.98 20.54
CA ASN A 79 16.80 2.79 19.44
C ASN A 79 17.50 2.45 18.14
N ASP A 80 17.17 1.29 17.58
CA ASP A 80 17.59 0.90 16.25
C ASP A 80 16.52 1.26 15.23
N VAL A 81 16.85 2.17 14.32
CA VAL A 81 15.95 2.62 13.24
C VAL A 81 16.15 1.78 11.99
N LYS A 82 17.30 1.11 11.89
CA LYS A 82 17.69 0.30 10.73
C LYS A 82 16.62 -0.69 10.29
N PRO A 83 15.99 -1.52 11.16
CA PRO A 83 15.01 -2.51 10.72
C PRO A 83 13.77 -1.88 10.06
N SER A 84 13.30 -0.73 10.57
CA SER A 84 12.15 -0.04 9.99
C SER A 84 12.47 0.57 8.63
N ALA A 85 13.67 1.10 8.44
CA ALA A 85 14.15 1.62 7.16
C ALA A 85 14.30 0.51 6.12
N GLU A 86 14.93 -0.60 6.50
CA GLU A 86 15.13 -1.76 5.62
C GLU A 86 13.79 -2.40 5.21
N PHE A 87 12.86 -2.55 6.14
CA PHE A 87 11.52 -3.07 5.85
C PHE A 87 10.75 -2.15 4.91
N PHE A 88 10.81 -0.84 5.10
CA PHE A 88 10.18 0.12 4.21
C PHE A 88 10.77 0.07 2.79
N VAL A 89 12.08 0.03 2.66
CA VAL A 89 12.78 -0.09 1.38
C VAL A 89 12.48 -1.42 0.70
N PHE A 90 12.49 -2.53 1.45
CA PHE A 90 12.08 -3.85 0.95
C PHE A 90 10.65 -3.82 0.38
N THR A 91 9.70 -3.24 1.12
CA THR A 91 8.31 -3.09 0.67
C THR A 91 8.24 -2.27 -0.62
N GLY A 92 9.00 -1.18 -0.72
CA GLY A 92 9.05 -0.33 -1.90
C GLY A 92 9.63 -1.03 -3.13
N VAL A 93 10.79 -1.66 -3.00
CA VAL A 93 11.45 -2.38 -4.11
C VAL A 93 10.57 -3.54 -4.61
N THR A 94 10.03 -4.33 -3.70
CA THR A 94 9.17 -5.46 -4.09
C THR A 94 7.85 -4.98 -4.69
N SER A 95 7.28 -3.87 -4.19
CA SER A 95 6.11 -3.21 -4.78
C SER A 95 6.36 -2.75 -6.21
N MET A 96 7.53 -2.17 -6.48
CA MET A 96 7.95 -1.78 -7.83
C MET A 96 8.01 -3.00 -8.76
N LEU A 97 8.63 -4.10 -8.32
CA LEU A 97 8.72 -5.33 -9.12
C LEU A 97 7.34 -5.96 -9.36
N LEU A 98 6.46 -5.98 -8.36
CA LEU A 98 5.10 -6.49 -8.49
C LEU A 98 4.26 -5.65 -9.45
N SER A 99 4.29 -4.33 -9.32
CA SER A 99 3.52 -3.45 -10.21
C SER A 99 3.99 -3.57 -11.67
N LEU A 100 5.30 -3.71 -11.89
CA LEU A 100 5.85 -4.00 -13.21
C LEU A 100 5.43 -5.39 -13.72
N GLY A 101 5.51 -6.42 -12.88
CA GLY A 101 5.09 -7.78 -13.22
C GLY A 101 3.61 -7.83 -13.60
N PHE A 102 2.74 -7.21 -12.82
CA PHE A 102 1.31 -7.13 -13.14
C PHE A 102 1.05 -6.32 -14.42
N ALA A 103 1.78 -5.23 -14.66
CA ALA A 103 1.66 -4.48 -15.90
C ALA A 103 2.03 -5.34 -17.12
N ILE A 104 3.11 -6.13 -17.03
CA ILE A 104 3.53 -7.05 -18.09
C ILE A 104 2.48 -8.14 -18.31
N VAL A 105 2.00 -8.79 -17.24
CA VAL A 105 0.95 -9.83 -17.33
C VAL A 105 -0.32 -9.26 -17.97
N TYR A 106 -0.74 -8.07 -17.56
CA TYR A 106 -1.93 -7.42 -18.07
C TYR A 106 -1.82 -7.11 -19.58
N VAL A 107 -0.64 -6.63 -20.01
CA VAL A 107 -0.39 -6.33 -21.43
C VAL A 107 -0.27 -7.57 -22.30
N LEU A 108 0.45 -8.61 -21.82
CA LEU A 108 0.72 -9.82 -22.63
C LEU A 108 -0.42 -10.85 -22.59
N MET A 109 -1.21 -10.88 -21.52
CA MET A 109 -2.17 -11.94 -21.25
C MET A 109 -3.62 -11.42 -21.11
N ASP A 110 -3.96 -10.28 -21.69
CA ASP A 110 -5.30 -9.68 -21.58
C ASP A 110 -6.43 -10.69 -21.88
N GLN A 111 -6.31 -11.47 -22.95
CA GLN A 111 -7.30 -12.49 -23.28
C GLN A 111 -7.40 -13.63 -22.27
N ARG A 112 -6.27 -14.07 -21.68
CA ARG A 112 -6.27 -15.10 -20.64
C ARG A 112 -6.77 -14.55 -19.30
N TYR A 113 -6.40 -13.33 -18.97
CA TYR A 113 -6.84 -12.67 -17.74
C TYR A 113 -8.37 -12.50 -17.68
N ARG A 114 -9.01 -12.29 -18.85
CA ARG A 114 -10.48 -12.18 -18.94
C ARG A 114 -11.20 -13.55 -18.89
N ASN A 115 -10.52 -14.62 -19.30
CA ASN A 115 -11.13 -15.96 -19.41
C ASN A 115 -10.90 -16.83 -18.16
N ASP A 116 -9.80 -16.62 -17.41
CA ASP A 116 -9.46 -17.40 -16.22
C ASP A 116 -9.91 -16.70 -14.94
N GLU A 117 -10.82 -17.31 -14.19
CA GLU A 117 -11.37 -16.77 -12.93
C GLU A 117 -10.36 -16.73 -11.79
N ARG A 118 -9.27 -17.49 -11.89
CA ARG A 118 -8.25 -17.61 -10.84
C ARG A 118 -7.28 -16.43 -10.80
N LEU A 119 -6.96 -15.86 -11.96
CA LEU A 119 -5.99 -14.78 -12.07
C LEU A 119 -6.42 -13.49 -11.34
N PRO A 120 -7.67 -13.01 -11.48
CA PRO A 120 -8.15 -11.85 -10.73
C PRO A 120 -8.19 -12.09 -9.21
N LEU A 121 -8.45 -13.33 -8.77
CA LEU A 121 -8.46 -13.66 -7.35
C LEU A 121 -7.05 -13.62 -6.74
N ILE A 122 -6.05 -14.16 -7.44
CA ILE A 122 -4.65 -14.09 -7.01
C ILE A 122 -4.18 -12.63 -6.96
N ASP A 123 -4.47 -11.85 -7.98
CA ASP A 123 -4.16 -10.41 -8.01
C ASP A 123 -4.79 -9.70 -6.81
N PHE A 124 -6.05 -9.95 -6.52
CA PHE A 124 -6.75 -9.36 -5.37
C PHE A 124 -6.07 -9.69 -4.04
N ILE A 125 -5.70 -10.95 -3.81
CA ILE A 125 -5.01 -11.38 -2.59
C ILE A 125 -3.66 -10.67 -2.44
N VAL A 126 -2.88 -10.61 -3.52
CA VAL A 126 -1.57 -9.93 -3.51
C VAL A 126 -1.73 -8.44 -3.22
N ILE A 127 -2.72 -7.78 -3.82
CA ILE A 127 -3.01 -6.37 -3.58
C ILE A 127 -3.33 -6.10 -2.11
N ILE A 128 -4.15 -6.95 -1.47
CA ILE A 128 -4.48 -6.80 -0.05
C ILE A 128 -3.24 -6.96 0.82
N ILE A 129 -2.44 -8.00 0.60
CA ILE A 129 -1.21 -8.25 1.36
C ILE A 129 -0.27 -7.04 1.23
N TRP A 130 -0.08 -6.52 0.02
CA TRP A 130 0.79 -5.36 -0.21
C TRP A 130 0.23 -4.06 0.38
N SER A 131 -1.07 -3.88 0.40
CA SER A 131 -1.70 -2.76 1.11
C SER A 131 -1.38 -2.79 2.61
N ILE A 132 -1.42 -3.97 3.22
CA ILE A 132 -1.05 -4.16 4.64
C ILE A 132 0.45 -3.86 4.85
N PHE A 133 1.32 -4.30 3.95
CA PHE A 133 2.75 -4.02 4.04
C PHE A 133 3.05 -2.53 3.92
N TRP A 134 2.37 -1.81 3.03
CA TRP A 134 2.54 -0.37 2.90
C TRP A 134 2.09 0.41 4.14
N ILE A 135 0.92 0.09 4.72
CA ILE A 135 0.48 0.79 5.93
C ILE A 135 1.40 0.48 7.11
N ALA A 136 1.76 -0.79 7.31
CA ALA A 136 2.66 -1.20 8.39
C ALA A 136 4.06 -0.63 8.22
N GLY A 137 4.64 -0.72 7.01
CA GLY A 137 5.96 -0.20 6.68
C GLY A 137 6.04 1.31 6.80
N SER A 138 5.03 2.04 6.29
CA SER A 138 4.99 3.51 6.40
C SER A 138 4.83 3.98 7.83
N ALA A 139 4.00 3.30 8.65
CA ALA A 139 3.84 3.63 10.06
C ALA A 139 5.12 3.35 10.86
N ALA A 140 5.76 2.20 10.64
CA ALA A 140 7.03 1.85 11.27
C ALA A 140 8.14 2.83 10.86
N TRP A 141 8.21 3.20 9.57
CA TRP A 141 9.17 4.16 9.06
C TRP A 141 8.92 5.57 9.57
N ALA A 142 7.68 6.03 9.66
CA ALA A 142 7.32 7.32 10.25
C ALA A 142 7.81 7.43 11.70
N LYS A 143 7.66 6.35 12.49
CA LYS A 143 8.23 6.25 13.83
C LYS A 143 9.76 6.29 13.80
N GLY A 144 10.37 5.59 12.83
CA GLY A 144 11.81 5.63 12.60
C GLY A 144 12.32 7.04 12.32
N VAL A 145 11.67 7.77 11.41
CA VAL A 145 11.99 9.17 11.08
C VAL A 145 11.87 10.08 12.31
N SER A 146 10.80 9.91 13.11
CA SER A 146 10.65 10.64 14.38
C SER A 146 11.80 10.35 15.33
N ASN A 147 12.22 9.10 15.45
CA ASN A 147 13.35 8.70 16.28
C ASN A 147 14.67 9.30 15.77
N ILE A 148 14.94 9.27 14.45
CA ILE A 148 16.11 9.91 13.85
C ILE A 148 16.13 11.38 14.25
N ARG A 149 15.04 12.10 14.00
CA ARG A 149 14.92 13.52 14.28
C ARG A 149 15.18 13.86 15.76
N THR A 150 14.62 13.08 16.68
CA THR A 150 14.80 13.29 18.12
C THR A 150 16.22 12.97 18.55
N GLN A 151 16.83 11.89 18.04
CA GLN A 151 18.16 11.45 18.44
C GLN A 151 19.29 12.30 17.85
N THR A 152 19.06 12.90 16.69
CA THR A 152 20.04 13.69 15.95
C THR A 152 19.80 15.20 16.06
N SER A 153 18.88 15.64 16.93
CA SER A 153 18.73 17.05 17.25
C SER A 153 20.00 17.58 17.92
N TRP A 154 20.36 18.82 17.65
CA TRP A 154 21.55 19.45 18.23
C TRP A 154 21.56 19.36 19.77
N GLU A 155 20.39 19.54 20.41
CA GLU A 155 20.22 19.43 21.87
C GLU A 155 20.53 18.02 22.39
N SER A 156 20.08 16.98 21.66
CA SER A 156 20.33 15.58 22.03
C SER A 156 21.81 15.22 21.90
N ILE A 157 22.46 15.73 20.87
CA ILE A 157 23.89 15.53 20.65
C ILE A 157 24.70 16.30 21.69
N ALA A 158 24.34 17.55 21.97
CA ALA A 158 24.98 18.36 23.00
C ALA A 158 24.92 17.73 24.41
N LYS A 159 23.74 17.19 24.78
CA LYS A 159 23.57 16.50 26.07
C LYS A 159 24.31 15.19 26.18
N ARG A 160 24.59 14.55 25.08
CA ARG A 160 25.23 13.22 25.02
C ARG A 160 26.74 13.30 24.95
N SER A 161 27.25 14.31 24.27
CA SER A 161 28.67 14.63 24.29
C SER A 161 28.97 15.44 25.51
N ASP A 162 30.00 15.07 26.28
CA ASP A 162 30.51 15.87 27.41
C ASP A 162 31.20 17.16 26.93
N PHE A 163 31.07 17.45 25.64
CA PHE A 163 31.68 18.58 24.94
C PHE A 163 31.02 19.92 25.29
N CYS A 164 29.73 19.90 25.57
CA CYS A 164 28.95 21.08 25.96
C CYS A 164 28.65 21.06 27.47
N SER A 165 29.00 22.14 28.15
CA SER A 165 28.71 22.32 29.58
C SER A 165 28.25 23.74 29.85
N GLU A 166 27.74 24.01 31.07
CA GLU A 166 27.36 25.40 31.49
C GLU A 166 28.51 26.38 31.36
N THR A 167 29.74 25.89 31.57
CA THR A 167 30.97 26.69 31.47
C THR A 167 31.47 26.82 30.01
N LEU A 168 31.02 25.95 29.09
CA LEU A 168 31.40 25.91 27.70
C LEU A 168 30.14 25.78 26.83
N PRO A 169 29.36 26.85 26.65
CA PRO A 169 28.15 26.80 25.86
C PRO A 169 28.46 26.49 24.37
N CYS A 170 27.69 25.55 23.83
CA CYS A 170 27.77 25.22 22.41
C CYS A 170 26.79 26.04 21.58
N LYS A 171 27.22 26.37 20.35
CA LYS A 171 26.37 26.95 19.32
C LYS A 171 26.15 25.96 18.21
N GLU A 172 24.93 25.92 17.72
CA GLU A 172 24.58 25.21 16.51
C GLU A 172 25.20 25.94 15.31
N VAL A 173 26.03 25.23 14.54
CA VAL A 173 26.62 25.73 13.29
C VAL A 173 25.80 25.25 12.10
N TYR A 174 25.35 23.99 12.15
CA TYR A 174 24.53 23.38 11.11
C TYR A 174 23.56 22.40 11.74
N SER A 175 22.29 22.54 11.37
CA SER A 175 21.20 21.65 11.75
C SER A 175 20.92 20.67 10.61
N GLY A 176 20.72 19.42 10.95
CA GLY A 176 20.45 18.39 9.98
C GLY A 176 19.13 18.62 9.20
N THR A 177 19.15 18.25 7.93
CA THR A 177 17.96 18.27 7.08
C THR A 177 17.28 16.90 7.07
N TYR A 178 15.95 16.89 7.17
CA TYR A 178 15.14 15.66 7.23
C TYR A 178 14.16 15.56 6.05
N GLY A 179 14.23 16.49 5.10
CA GLY A 179 13.25 16.63 4.02
C GLY A 179 13.07 15.34 3.22
N SER A 180 14.17 14.70 2.79
CA SER A 180 14.14 13.47 1.99
C SER A 180 13.41 12.33 2.70
N ILE A 181 13.72 12.08 3.97
CA ILE A 181 13.10 11.00 4.74
C ILE A 181 11.65 11.28 5.10
N ILE A 182 11.26 12.56 5.28
CA ILE A 182 9.86 12.94 5.48
C ILE A 182 9.06 12.72 4.21
N VAL A 183 9.59 13.14 3.06
CA VAL A 183 8.96 12.93 1.75
C VAL A 183 8.78 11.44 1.46
N SER A 184 9.75 10.58 1.83
CA SER A 184 9.61 9.13 1.68
C SER A 184 8.41 8.55 2.45
N VAL A 185 8.15 9.05 3.67
CA VAL A 185 6.97 8.65 4.46
C VAL A 185 5.67 9.04 3.75
N ILE A 186 5.61 10.25 3.18
CA ILE A 186 4.44 10.71 2.43
C ILE A 186 4.17 9.80 1.23
N PHE A 187 5.21 9.48 0.44
CA PHE A 187 5.08 8.53 -0.67
C PHE A 187 4.70 7.13 -0.22
N GLY A 188 5.12 6.70 0.97
CA GLY A 188 4.71 5.43 1.55
C GLY A 188 3.20 5.37 1.80
N PHE A 189 2.62 6.39 2.44
CA PHE A 189 1.17 6.47 2.65
C PHE A 189 0.38 6.66 1.34
N LEU A 190 0.91 7.40 0.37
CA LEU A 190 0.31 7.51 -0.96
C LEU A 190 0.27 6.14 -1.66
N ASN A 191 1.34 5.35 -1.57
CA ASN A 191 1.33 3.98 -2.09
C ASN A 191 0.27 3.13 -1.40
N PHE A 192 0.12 3.21 -0.07
CA PHE A 192 -0.96 2.51 0.62
C PHE A 192 -2.33 2.85 0.01
N ILE A 193 -2.62 4.14 -0.22
CA ILE A 193 -3.89 4.58 -0.83
C ILE A 193 -4.06 4.00 -2.24
N LEU A 194 -3.01 3.98 -3.04
CA LEU A 194 -3.05 3.43 -4.40
C LEU A 194 -3.28 1.91 -4.41
N TRP A 195 -2.64 1.17 -3.49
CA TRP A 195 -2.83 -0.27 -3.38
C TRP A 195 -4.21 -0.61 -2.83
N ALA A 196 -4.69 0.10 -1.81
CA ALA A 196 -6.04 -0.06 -1.28
C ALA A 196 -7.12 0.32 -2.31
N GLY A 197 -6.90 1.39 -3.08
CA GLY A 197 -7.76 1.76 -4.20
C GLY A 197 -7.82 0.68 -5.28
N SER A 198 -6.68 0.08 -5.63
CA SER A 198 -6.63 -1.07 -6.55
C SER A 198 -7.43 -2.25 -6.04
N ALA A 199 -7.36 -2.57 -4.74
CA ALA A 199 -8.15 -3.63 -4.13
C ALA A 199 -9.65 -3.40 -4.34
N TRP A 200 -10.11 -2.16 -4.14
CA TRP A 200 -11.51 -1.79 -4.36
C TRP A 200 -11.96 -1.99 -5.80
N PHE A 201 -11.14 -1.59 -6.79
CA PHE A 201 -11.48 -1.78 -8.21
C PHE A 201 -11.54 -3.26 -8.58
N VAL A 202 -10.55 -4.05 -8.18
CA VAL A 202 -10.53 -5.49 -8.45
C VAL A 202 -11.68 -6.21 -7.74
N TYR A 203 -12.03 -5.83 -6.51
CA TYR A 203 -13.18 -6.37 -5.79
C TYR A 203 -14.49 -6.17 -6.55
N LYS A 204 -14.77 -4.96 -7.03
CA LYS A 204 -15.99 -4.65 -7.80
C LYS A 204 -16.15 -5.48 -9.07
N GLU A 205 -15.05 -5.92 -9.67
CA GLU A 205 -15.06 -6.64 -10.92
C GLU A 205 -15.00 -8.16 -10.75
N THR A 206 -14.64 -8.62 -9.55
CA THR A 206 -14.66 -10.05 -9.22
C THR A 206 -16.09 -10.57 -9.10
N ARG A 207 -16.27 -11.87 -9.38
CA ARG A 207 -17.56 -12.57 -9.19
C ARG A 207 -18.09 -12.51 -7.75
N LEU A 208 -17.24 -12.25 -6.77
CA LEU A 208 -17.63 -12.10 -5.37
C LEU A 208 -18.66 -10.97 -5.20
N PHE A 209 -18.48 -9.85 -5.92
CA PHE A 209 -19.46 -8.76 -5.89
C PHE A 209 -20.73 -9.13 -6.70
N LYS A 210 -20.58 -9.75 -7.86
CA LYS A 210 -21.69 -10.15 -8.74
C LYS A 210 -22.57 -11.22 -8.10
N SER A 211 -21.97 -12.21 -7.41
CA SER A 211 -22.73 -13.24 -6.70
C SER A 211 -23.48 -12.70 -5.48
N GLY A 212 -22.88 -11.77 -4.74
CA GLY A 212 -23.55 -11.09 -3.61
C GLY A 212 -24.75 -10.27 -4.07
N THR A 213 -24.63 -9.54 -5.17
CA THR A 213 -25.73 -8.73 -5.73
C THR A 213 -26.84 -9.61 -6.32
N ALA A 214 -26.49 -10.70 -6.98
CA ALA A 214 -27.47 -11.65 -7.51
C ALA A 214 -28.27 -12.37 -6.41
N GLN A 215 -27.62 -12.72 -5.30
CA GLN A 215 -28.31 -13.29 -4.13
C GLN A 215 -29.24 -12.29 -3.44
N GLN A 216 -28.84 -11.02 -3.35
CA GLN A 216 -29.71 -9.97 -2.83
C GLN A 216 -30.91 -9.70 -3.71
N GLN A 217 -30.76 -9.71 -5.05
CA GLN A 217 -31.87 -9.57 -5.97
C GLN A 217 -32.84 -10.74 -5.90
N GLN A 218 -32.35 -11.99 -5.81
CA GLN A 218 -33.21 -13.16 -5.64
C GLN A 218 -33.99 -13.16 -4.31
N GLN A 219 -33.38 -12.67 -3.23
CA GLN A 219 -34.08 -12.49 -1.95
C GLN A 219 -35.14 -11.40 -2.00
N GLN A 220 -34.91 -10.35 -2.77
CA GLN A 220 -35.87 -9.26 -2.95
C GLN A 220 -37.04 -9.67 -3.83
N GLU A 221 -36.78 -10.40 -4.95
CA GLU A 221 -37.84 -10.97 -5.78
C GLU A 221 -38.70 -12.03 -5.05
N SER A 222 -38.07 -12.83 -4.18
CA SER A 222 -38.82 -13.81 -3.37
C SER A 222 -39.64 -13.18 -2.25
N SER A 223 -39.30 -11.98 -1.82
CA SER A 223 -40.08 -11.20 -0.80
C SER A 223 -41.17 -10.32 -1.43
N GLU A 224 -41.12 -10.03 -2.72
CA GLU A 224 -42.11 -9.25 -3.47
C GLU A 224 -43.12 -10.11 -4.21
N GLN A 225 -43.06 -11.44 -4.13
CA GLN A 225 -44.12 -12.27 -4.72
C GLN A 225 -45.41 -12.10 -3.90
N PRO A 226 -46.43 -11.41 -4.44
CA PRO A 226 -47.70 -11.27 -3.73
C PRO A 226 -48.31 -12.66 -3.57
N SER A 227 -48.58 -13.02 -2.34
CA SER A 227 -49.36 -14.20 -2.00
C SER A 227 -50.72 -14.11 -2.67
N ASN A 228 -50.85 -14.64 -3.86
CA ASN A 228 -52.13 -14.88 -4.51
C ASN A 228 -52.87 -15.99 -3.74
N PHE A 229 -53.33 -15.62 -2.58
CA PHE A 229 -54.33 -16.38 -1.84
C PHE A 229 -55.69 -15.89 -2.27
N SER A 230 -56.16 -16.35 -3.41
CA SER A 230 -57.55 -16.22 -3.78
C SER A 230 -57.91 -17.29 -4.81
N ASN A 231 -58.33 -18.44 -4.32
CA ASN A 231 -59.45 -19.16 -4.93
C ASN A 231 -59.99 -20.21 -3.96
N PHE A 232 -60.74 -19.73 -2.98
CA PHE A 232 -61.83 -20.50 -2.48
C PHE A 232 -63.04 -20.22 -3.40
N GLY A 233 -63.43 -21.22 -4.17
CA GLY A 233 -64.57 -21.14 -5.09
C GLY A 233 -65.14 -22.51 -5.36
N ALA A 234 -66.01 -22.95 -4.51
CA ALA A 234 -67.17 -23.79 -4.66
C ALA A 234 -67.23 -24.99 -5.65
N PRO A 235 -67.76 -26.11 -5.21
CA PRO A 235 -67.99 -27.30 -6.03
C PRO A 235 -69.27 -27.14 -6.83
N THR A 236 -69.22 -27.37 -8.13
CA THR A 236 -70.44 -27.55 -8.92
C THR A 236 -70.50 -28.99 -9.44
N ILE A 237 -71.57 -29.61 -8.99
CA ILE A 237 -72.07 -30.94 -9.27
C ILE A 237 -72.68 -30.95 -10.68
N GLN A 238 -72.70 -32.20 -11.28
CA GLN A 238 -73.59 -32.70 -12.31
C GLN A 238 -73.24 -32.37 -13.78
N GLN A 239 -73.41 -33.24 -14.77
CA GLN A 239 -74.30 -34.40 -14.95
C GLN A 239 -73.80 -35.10 -16.22
N GLN A 240 -73.46 -36.34 -16.22
CA GLN A 240 -74.19 -37.52 -16.76
C GLN A 240 -74.93 -37.37 -18.09
N SER A 241 -74.64 -38.29 -18.93
CA SER A 241 -75.30 -38.83 -20.13
C SER A 241 -74.48 -38.61 -21.41
N GLY A 242 -74.25 -39.58 -22.19
CA GLY A 242 -74.73 -40.93 -22.39
C GLY A 242 -74.26 -41.38 -23.79
N ILE A 243 -73.84 -42.63 -23.82
CA ILE A 243 -74.16 -43.56 -24.87
C ILE A 243 -73.88 -43.22 -26.36
N ARG A 244 -72.88 -43.85 -26.99
CA ARG A 244 -73.08 -44.90 -28.03
C ARG A 244 -71.89 -44.99 -28.96
N SER A 245 -71.23 -46.11 -28.93
CA SER A 245 -70.70 -46.76 -30.10
C SER A 245 -71.84 -47.22 -31.00
N PRO A 246 -71.65 -47.67 -32.26
CA PRO A 246 -70.54 -48.46 -32.76
C PRO A 246 -70.22 -48.29 -34.28
N ASN A 247 -69.20 -49.09 -34.68
CA ASN A 247 -69.01 -49.73 -35.96
C ASN A 247 -68.78 -48.83 -37.22
N SER A 248 -67.94 -49.10 -38.09
CA SER A 248 -67.30 -50.26 -38.73
C SER A 248 -66.92 -49.89 -40.13
N MET A 249 -65.91 -50.49 -40.62
CA MET A 249 -65.60 -50.81 -42.04
C MET A 249 -65.30 -49.69 -43.04
N GLY A 250 -64.15 -49.88 -43.62
CA GLY A 250 -63.64 -49.35 -44.84
C GLY A 250 -62.13 -49.45 -44.89
#